data_ad10c0df35089c3c5f69778464e3ff8f
#
_entry.id   ad10c0df35089c3c5f69778464e3ff8f
#
_cell.length_a   1.000
_cell.length_b   1.000
_cell.length_c   1.000
_cell.angle_alpha   90.00
_cell.angle_beta   90.00
_cell.angle_gamma   90.00
#
_symmetry.space_group_name_H-M   'P 1'
#
loop_
_entity.id
_entity.type
_entity.pdbx_description
1 polymer ?
#
loop_
_entity_poly.entity_id
_entity_poly.type
_entity_poly.pdbx_seq_one_letter_code
_entity_poly.pdbx_strand_id
1 'polypeptide(L)'
;MNPRSTPNSLTAALLLLLAGLCSAHAATPDQPWWPHPLWGSGDQAGASNWITPEKIKDAVTLVRTGKVYELGHIYEDGMPQIGRRSYKLVIPSFPTYGPELIAGKAVVFNDEFIAGELGQVGTQFDGPGHVGMVARHTDGSEKITFYNGFTADDLRAPYGLKKLGVEQVKPIVTRGVLIDVAGFRGEDTVPGGTAITLAEIRGALTRQGIDEASLRPGDALLFNFGWWRHWPKPITTQGPTPYIADEVVAWIIERQPSMVGSDANLDGPSASVHTEITLKNGIFNLELMTFEPLLADRAYEFLFIFTPLRLKGATGSPGRPIAIR
;
A
#
# COMPACT_ATOMS: atom_id res chain seq x y z
N MET A 1 46.95 -45.80 28.86
CA MET A 1 46.33 -46.10 27.52
C MET A 1 44.97 -45.53 27.50
N ASN A 2 44.81 -44.45 26.73
CA ASN A 2 43.59 -43.66 26.67
C ASN A 2 43.07 -43.70 25.22
N PRO A 3 41.84 -44.09 24.94
CA PRO A 3 41.30 -44.01 23.59
C PRO A 3 40.62 -42.65 23.39
N ARG A 4 41.01 -41.99 22.34
CA ARG A 4 40.45 -40.73 21.83
C ARG A 4 39.04 -40.97 21.28
N SER A 5 38.08 -40.18 21.72
CA SER A 5 36.74 -40.06 21.13
C SER A 5 36.75 -39.07 19.97
N THR A 6 36.34 -39.48 18.80
CA THR A 6 36.05 -38.62 17.62
C THR A 6 34.67 -37.97 17.77
N PRO A 7 34.48 -36.72 17.42
CA PRO A 7 33.16 -36.10 17.39
C PRO A 7 32.43 -36.43 16.10
N ASN A 8 31.17 -36.73 16.23
CA ASN A 8 30.21 -37.06 15.16
C ASN A 8 29.96 -35.87 14.22
N SER A 9 30.21 -36.10 12.94
CA SER A 9 29.92 -35.22 11.81
C SER A 9 28.47 -35.38 11.35
N LEU A 10 27.49 -34.86 12.10
CA LEU A 10 26.06 -34.88 11.72
C LEU A 10 25.32 -33.54 11.85
N THR A 11 26.04 -32.46 12.08
CA THR A 11 25.41 -31.11 12.26
C THR A 11 25.72 -30.13 11.14
N ALA A 12 26.38 -30.53 10.05
CA ALA A 12 26.77 -29.64 8.95
C ALA A 12 25.89 -29.74 7.68
N ALA A 13 24.84 -30.57 7.67
CA ALA A 13 24.06 -30.84 6.45
C ALA A 13 22.70 -30.14 6.38
N LEU A 14 22.31 -29.33 7.38
CA LEU A 14 20.97 -28.71 7.43
C LEU A 14 20.95 -27.18 7.21
N LEU A 15 22.09 -26.56 6.92
CA LEU A 15 22.20 -25.11 6.70
C LEU A 15 22.44 -24.69 5.23
N LEU A 16 22.44 -25.64 4.29
CA LEU A 16 22.73 -25.39 2.87
C LEU A 16 21.50 -25.50 1.94
N LEU A 17 20.29 -25.66 2.46
CA LEU A 17 19.08 -25.86 1.65
C LEU A 17 18.11 -24.68 1.64
N LEU A 18 18.45 -23.53 2.26
CA LEU A 18 17.60 -22.32 2.27
C LEU A 18 18.15 -21.15 1.46
N ALA A 19 19.28 -21.31 0.75
CA ALA A 19 19.89 -20.24 -0.05
C ALA A 19 19.60 -20.32 -1.56
N GLY A 20 18.63 -21.10 -1.98
CA GLY A 20 18.48 -21.47 -3.40
C GLY A 20 17.13 -21.21 -4.05
N LEU A 21 16.29 -20.27 -3.60
CA LEU A 21 14.99 -20.03 -4.24
C LEU A 21 14.55 -18.54 -4.26
N CYS A 22 15.47 -17.61 -4.47
CA CYS A 22 15.11 -16.25 -4.88
C CYS A 22 15.62 -15.99 -6.30
N SER A 23 15.17 -16.79 -7.27
CA SER A 23 15.21 -16.37 -8.66
C SER A 23 13.97 -15.52 -8.89
N ALA A 24 14.15 -14.19 -8.95
CA ALA A 24 13.14 -13.29 -9.46
C ALA A 24 12.73 -13.78 -10.85
N HIS A 25 11.54 -14.33 -10.97
CA HIS A 25 10.93 -14.60 -12.26
C HIS A 25 10.54 -13.25 -12.86
N ALA A 26 11.41 -12.68 -13.69
CA ALA A 26 10.96 -11.74 -14.69
C ALA A 26 9.94 -12.50 -15.56
N ALA A 27 8.67 -12.16 -15.47
CA ALA A 27 7.62 -12.80 -16.23
C ALA A 27 7.94 -12.65 -17.72
N THR A 28 8.06 -13.77 -18.43
CA THR A 28 8.03 -13.75 -19.88
C THR A 28 6.65 -13.26 -20.33
N PRO A 29 6.51 -12.50 -21.43
CA PRO A 29 5.26 -11.83 -21.82
C PRO A 29 4.01 -12.71 -21.94
N ASP A 30 4.15 -14.04 -21.93
CA ASP A 30 3.09 -15.03 -22.13
C ASP A 30 2.79 -15.93 -20.91
N GLN A 31 3.43 -15.71 -19.76
CA GLN A 31 3.16 -16.54 -18.57
C GLN A 31 2.10 -15.85 -17.69
N PRO A 32 1.06 -16.59 -17.25
CA PRO A 32 0.08 -16.03 -16.33
C PRO A 32 0.73 -15.67 -14.99
N TRP A 33 0.30 -14.52 -14.39
CA TRP A 33 0.77 -14.09 -13.06
C TRP A 33 0.09 -14.83 -11.91
N TRP A 34 -0.62 -15.88 -12.22
CA TRP A 34 -1.32 -16.74 -11.25
C TRP A 34 -1.03 -18.22 -11.53
N PRO A 35 -1.13 -19.10 -10.50
CA PRO A 35 -1.37 -18.75 -9.10
C PRO A 35 -0.19 -18.01 -8.48
N HIS A 36 -0.46 -17.19 -7.42
CA HIS A 36 0.62 -16.49 -6.73
C HIS A 36 1.66 -17.49 -6.19
N PRO A 37 2.95 -17.28 -6.48
CA PRO A 37 3.97 -18.30 -6.23
C PRO A 37 4.19 -18.62 -4.74
N LEU A 38 3.94 -17.66 -3.85
CA LEU A 38 4.15 -17.84 -2.41
C LEU A 38 2.86 -18.23 -1.68
N TRP A 39 1.70 -17.71 -2.10
CA TRP A 39 0.45 -17.84 -1.33
C TRP A 39 -0.60 -18.72 -1.99
N GLY A 40 -0.33 -19.20 -3.22
CA GLY A 40 -1.19 -20.15 -3.92
C GLY A 40 -2.48 -19.55 -4.49
N SER A 41 -3.25 -20.38 -5.19
CA SER A 41 -4.42 -19.95 -5.99
C SER A 41 -5.63 -19.46 -5.18
N GLY A 42 -5.69 -19.76 -3.90
CA GLY A 42 -6.81 -19.36 -3.02
C GLY A 42 -6.60 -18.01 -2.34
N ASP A 43 -5.41 -17.42 -2.46
CA ASP A 43 -5.08 -16.20 -1.74
C ASP A 43 -5.86 -15.00 -2.25
N GLN A 44 -6.41 -14.22 -1.31
CA GLN A 44 -7.12 -12.97 -1.52
C GLN A 44 -6.56 -11.83 -0.67
N ALA A 45 -5.57 -12.11 0.17
CA ALA A 45 -5.01 -11.18 1.14
C ALA A 45 -3.76 -10.46 0.65
N GLY A 46 -3.20 -10.88 -0.50
CA GLY A 46 -2.04 -10.23 -1.11
C GLY A 46 -0.86 -10.08 -0.16
N ALA A 47 -0.12 -9.01 -0.34
CA ALA A 47 1.09 -8.73 0.43
C ALA A 47 0.85 -8.47 1.93
N SER A 48 -0.42 -8.35 2.40
CA SER A 48 -0.72 -8.38 3.83
C SER A 48 -0.36 -9.71 4.49
N ASN A 49 -0.12 -10.76 3.71
CA ASN A 49 0.38 -12.04 4.23
C ASN A 49 1.80 -11.94 4.83
N TRP A 50 2.59 -10.94 4.45
CA TRP A 50 3.88 -10.65 5.07
C TRP A 50 3.77 -10.11 6.50
N ILE A 51 2.58 -9.65 6.93
CA ILE A 51 2.39 -9.08 8.28
C ILE A 51 2.23 -10.24 9.28
N THR A 52 3.35 -10.75 9.73
CA THR A 52 3.44 -11.81 10.75
C THR A 52 3.63 -11.22 12.15
N PRO A 53 3.38 -11.98 13.23
CA PRO A 53 3.69 -11.52 14.59
C PRO A 53 5.14 -11.08 14.77
N GLU A 54 6.10 -11.74 14.11
CA GLU A 54 7.53 -11.42 14.16
C GLU A 54 7.77 -10.08 13.46
N LYS A 55 7.21 -9.88 12.26
CA LYS A 55 7.31 -8.62 11.53
C LYS A 55 6.79 -7.43 12.34
N ILE A 56 5.67 -7.62 13.04
CA ILE A 56 5.10 -6.60 13.92
C ILE A 56 6.03 -6.31 15.11
N LYS A 57 6.54 -7.33 15.77
CA LYS A 57 7.47 -7.15 16.90
C LYS A 57 8.72 -6.39 16.50
N ASP A 58 9.29 -6.73 15.34
CA ASP A 58 10.46 -6.03 14.80
C ASP A 58 10.14 -4.55 14.53
N ALA A 59 8.99 -4.28 13.90
CA ALA A 59 8.55 -2.91 13.62
C ALA A 59 8.31 -2.08 14.90
N VAL A 60 7.78 -2.68 15.95
CA VAL A 60 7.56 -2.01 17.25
C VAL A 60 8.88 -1.52 17.88
N THR A 61 10.02 -2.15 17.60
CA THR A 61 11.33 -1.70 18.09
C THR A 61 11.74 -0.31 17.57
N LEU A 62 11.08 0.18 16.52
CA LEU A 62 11.30 1.52 15.96
C LEU A 62 10.62 2.63 16.76
N VAL A 63 9.71 2.28 17.67
CA VAL A 63 9.05 3.23 18.55
C VAL A 63 10.02 3.62 19.67
N ARG A 64 10.58 4.84 19.60
CA ARG A 64 11.59 5.34 20.53
C ARG A 64 11.10 6.53 21.35
N THR A 65 10.25 7.36 20.79
CA THR A 65 9.77 8.60 21.42
C THR A 65 8.27 8.56 21.71
N GLY A 66 7.53 7.67 21.06
CA GLY A 66 6.07 7.61 21.12
C GLY A 66 5.36 8.72 20.33
N LYS A 67 6.12 9.54 19.56
CA LYS A 67 5.51 10.59 18.72
C LYS A 67 4.74 9.96 17.57
N VAL A 68 3.47 10.36 17.42
CA VAL A 68 2.59 9.91 16.34
C VAL A 68 2.56 10.98 15.24
N TYR A 69 2.62 10.53 14.00
CA TYR A 69 2.55 11.35 12.79
C TYR A 69 1.35 10.95 11.96
N GLU A 70 0.51 11.91 11.63
CA GLU A 70 -0.63 11.72 10.71
C GLU A 70 -0.12 11.75 9.28
N LEU A 71 -0.44 10.73 8.51
CA LEU A 71 0.01 10.61 7.12
C LEU A 71 -1.13 10.66 6.10
N GLY A 72 -2.37 10.84 6.56
CA GLY A 72 -3.54 11.01 5.72
C GLY A 72 -4.02 12.47 5.72
N HIS A 73 -4.56 12.91 4.61
CA HIS A 73 -5.23 14.19 4.52
C HIS A 73 -6.62 14.17 5.17
N ILE A 74 -7.09 15.36 5.58
CA ILE A 74 -8.47 15.52 6.05
C ILE A 74 -9.43 15.35 4.86
N TYR A 75 -10.47 14.54 5.04
CA TYR A 75 -11.55 14.42 4.06
C TYR A 75 -12.52 15.57 4.23
N GLU A 76 -12.64 16.36 3.19
CA GLU A 76 -13.48 17.56 3.19
C GLU A 76 -14.20 17.74 1.84
N ASP A 77 -15.26 18.55 1.84
CA ASP A 77 -15.91 18.91 0.58
C ASP A 77 -14.95 19.71 -0.31
N GLY A 78 -14.85 19.32 -1.58
CA GLY A 78 -13.92 19.96 -2.52
C GLY A 78 -12.49 19.43 -2.49
N MET A 79 -12.17 18.43 -1.66
CA MET A 79 -10.86 17.75 -1.73
C MET A 79 -10.58 17.21 -3.14
N PRO A 80 -9.30 17.03 -3.53
CA PRO A 80 -8.94 16.50 -4.84
C PRO A 80 -9.62 15.15 -5.13
N GLN A 81 -10.18 15.02 -6.33
CA GLN A 81 -10.85 13.82 -6.79
C GLN A 81 -10.31 13.46 -8.17
N ILE A 82 -10.04 12.20 -8.39
CA ILE A 82 -9.53 11.68 -9.67
C ILE A 82 -10.72 11.22 -10.53
N GLY A 83 -10.83 11.75 -11.74
CA GLY A 83 -11.88 11.36 -12.69
C GLY A 83 -13.26 11.88 -12.31
N ARG A 84 -14.25 10.96 -12.27
CA ARG A 84 -15.67 11.28 -11.98
C ARG A 84 -16.08 10.98 -10.54
N ARG A 85 -15.11 10.72 -9.68
CA ARG A 85 -15.35 10.37 -8.27
C ARG A 85 -15.91 11.55 -7.51
N SER A 86 -16.63 11.26 -6.43
CA SER A 86 -17.29 12.25 -5.59
C SER A 86 -17.17 11.91 -4.10
N TYR A 87 -17.25 12.92 -3.28
CA TYR A 87 -17.36 12.80 -1.82
C TYR A 87 -18.30 13.85 -1.29
N LYS A 88 -19.23 13.46 -0.44
CA LYS A 88 -20.11 14.37 0.29
C LYS A 88 -20.33 13.83 1.69
N LEU A 89 -20.17 14.71 2.67
CA LEU A 89 -20.57 14.49 4.04
C LEU A 89 -21.67 15.52 4.38
N VAL A 90 -22.79 15.07 4.86
CA VAL A 90 -23.93 15.93 5.18
C VAL A 90 -24.50 15.54 6.53
N ILE A 91 -24.80 16.54 7.37
CA ILE A 91 -25.69 16.39 8.54
C ILE A 91 -27.03 16.95 8.11
N PRO A 92 -28.02 16.09 7.81
CA PRO A 92 -29.25 16.50 7.11
C PRO A 92 -30.15 17.42 7.91
N SER A 93 -30.03 17.38 9.24
CA SER A 93 -30.72 18.30 10.19
C SER A 93 -29.89 18.43 11.45
N PHE A 94 -30.12 19.47 12.24
CA PHE A 94 -29.42 19.69 13.50
C PHE A 94 -30.42 19.99 14.63
N PRO A 95 -30.66 19.04 15.58
CA PRO A 95 -30.14 17.67 15.60
C PRO A 95 -30.75 16.81 14.49
N THR A 96 -30.08 15.69 14.18
CA THR A 96 -30.57 14.69 13.24
C THR A 96 -31.72 13.89 13.83
N TYR A 97 -31.61 13.64 15.14
CA TYR A 97 -32.54 12.79 15.88
C TYR A 97 -32.73 13.25 17.34
N GLY A 98 -33.96 13.14 17.87
CA GLY A 98 -34.31 13.55 19.22
C GLY A 98 -35.06 14.86 19.31
N PRO A 99 -35.37 15.39 20.53
CA PRO A 99 -34.90 14.83 21.81
C PRO A 99 -35.64 13.56 22.23
N GLU A 100 -34.90 12.63 22.80
CA GLU A 100 -35.44 11.45 23.48
C GLU A 100 -35.15 11.50 24.99
N LEU A 101 -36.09 10.97 25.78
CA LEU A 101 -35.89 10.88 27.22
C LEU A 101 -35.12 9.60 27.55
N ILE A 102 -33.84 9.76 27.88
CA ILE A 102 -32.98 8.67 28.36
C ILE A 102 -32.61 8.96 29.82
N ALA A 103 -33.04 8.08 30.72
CA ALA A 103 -32.83 8.23 32.16
C ALA A 103 -33.26 9.61 32.70
N GLY A 104 -34.40 10.15 32.21
CA GLY A 104 -34.94 11.45 32.59
C GLY A 104 -34.24 12.67 32.01
N LYS A 105 -33.28 12.47 31.07
CA LYS A 105 -32.57 13.54 30.36
C LYS A 105 -33.07 13.63 28.91
N ALA A 106 -33.31 14.86 28.40
CA ALA A 106 -33.59 15.09 27.01
C ALA A 106 -32.29 15.02 26.21
N VAL A 107 -32.09 13.95 25.46
CA VAL A 107 -30.89 13.69 24.68
C VAL A 107 -31.17 13.89 23.21
N VAL A 108 -30.19 14.46 22.46
CA VAL A 108 -30.24 14.65 21.02
C VAL A 108 -29.00 14.03 20.40
N PHE A 109 -29.12 13.63 19.13
CA PHE A 109 -28.03 13.00 18.38
C PHE A 109 -27.83 13.71 17.05
N ASN A 110 -26.59 13.72 16.58
CA ASN A 110 -26.23 14.16 15.24
C ASN A 110 -25.53 13.03 14.52
N ASP A 111 -26.13 12.57 13.43
CA ASP A 111 -25.59 11.53 12.55
C ASP A 111 -25.28 12.15 11.20
N GLU A 112 -24.16 11.78 10.63
CA GLU A 112 -23.75 12.17 9.29
C GLU A 112 -24.17 11.16 8.23
N PHE A 113 -24.42 11.66 7.04
CA PHE A 113 -24.59 10.86 5.83
C PHE A 113 -23.37 11.07 4.93
N ILE A 114 -22.73 9.98 4.51
CA ILE A 114 -21.60 10.01 3.58
C ILE A 114 -22.02 9.35 2.28
N ALA A 115 -21.81 10.03 1.15
CA ALA A 115 -22.02 9.53 -0.19
C ALA A 115 -20.80 9.79 -1.06
N GLY A 116 -20.44 8.81 -1.91
CA GLY A 116 -19.32 8.92 -2.84
C GLY A 116 -18.53 7.62 -2.98
N GLU A 117 -17.46 7.70 -3.75
CA GLU A 117 -16.51 6.59 -3.96
C GLU A 117 -15.49 6.56 -2.81
N LEU A 118 -15.96 6.27 -1.60
CA LEU A 118 -15.23 6.46 -0.34
C LEU A 118 -13.85 5.78 -0.30
N GLY A 119 -13.66 4.65 -0.97
CA GLY A 119 -12.38 3.95 -1.06
C GLY A 119 -11.45 4.46 -2.14
N GLN A 120 -11.84 5.51 -2.86
CA GLN A 120 -11.15 5.98 -4.08
C GLN A 120 -11.05 7.50 -4.13
N VAL A 121 -11.13 8.18 -3.00
CA VAL A 121 -11.03 9.63 -2.85
C VAL A 121 -10.17 9.97 -1.64
N GLY A 122 -9.52 11.14 -1.66
CA GLY A 122 -8.60 11.55 -0.60
C GLY A 122 -7.41 10.60 -0.46
N THR A 123 -6.87 10.46 0.74
CA THR A 123 -5.86 9.43 1.04
C THR A 123 -6.52 8.05 0.94
N GLN A 124 -6.22 7.30 -0.10
CA GLN A 124 -6.97 6.13 -0.52
C GLN A 124 -6.08 4.89 -0.65
N PHE A 125 -6.67 3.74 -0.35
CA PHE A 125 -6.05 2.43 -0.43
C PHE A 125 -6.69 1.58 -1.52
N ASP A 126 -5.86 1.10 -2.44
CA ASP A 126 -6.27 0.18 -3.49
C ASP A 126 -6.18 -1.26 -3.01
N GLY A 127 -7.34 -1.91 -2.91
CA GLY A 127 -7.45 -3.31 -2.53
C GLY A 127 -7.22 -4.27 -3.71
N PRO A 128 -7.15 -5.58 -3.44
CA PRO A 128 -6.78 -6.59 -4.45
C PRO A 128 -7.80 -6.73 -5.58
N GLY A 129 -9.04 -6.27 -5.38
CA GLY A 129 -10.10 -6.26 -6.40
C GLY A 129 -10.23 -4.94 -7.16
N HIS A 130 -9.30 -3.97 -6.93
CA HIS A 130 -9.39 -2.64 -7.54
C HIS A 130 -9.08 -2.64 -9.03
N VAL A 131 -8.02 -3.31 -9.43
CA VAL A 131 -7.53 -3.31 -10.81
C VAL A 131 -7.53 -4.71 -11.41
N GLY A 132 -7.91 -4.79 -12.69
CA GLY A 132 -7.87 -6.00 -13.49
C GLY A 132 -7.48 -5.66 -14.93
N MET A 133 -7.05 -6.66 -15.68
CA MET A 133 -6.75 -6.53 -17.10
C MET A 133 -7.27 -7.74 -17.89
N VAL A 134 -7.42 -7.57 -19.20
CA VAL A 134 -7.74 -8.71 -20.09
C VAL A 134 -6.50 -9.60 -20.18
N ALA A 135 -6.67 -10.88 -19.88
CA ALA A 135 -5.61 -11.86 -19.96
C ALA A 135 -6.08 -13.14 -20.66
N ARG A 136 -5.16 -13.80 -21.35
CA ARG A 136 -5.39 -15.09 -21.99
C ARG A 136 -5.25 -16.21 -20.96
N HIS A 137 -6.28 -17.04 -20.87
CA HIS A 137 -6.30 -18.23 -19.99
C HIS A 137 -5.84 -19.48 -20.76
N THR A 138 -5.54 -20.55 -20.00
CA THR A 138 -5.04 -21.83 -20.56
C THR A 138 -6.02 -22.52 -21.50
N ASP A 139 -7.32 -22.19 -21.39
CA ASP A 139 -8.38 -22.66 -22.29
C ASP A 139 -8.44 -21.87 -23.61
N GLY A 140 -7.52 -20.90 -23.81
CA GLY A 140 -7.44 -20.03 -24.97
C GLY A 140 -8.41 -18.86 -24.95
N SER A 141 -9.28 -18.73 -23.95
CA SER A 141 -10.21 -17.59 -23.82
C SER A 141 -9.52 -16.35 -23.24
N GLU A 142 -10.05 -15.17 -23.58
CA GLU A 142 -9.67 -13.91 -22.98
C GLU A 142 -10.70 -13.53 -21.90
N LYS A 143 -10.23 -13.23 -20.68
CA LYS A 143 -11.08 -12.85 -19.55
C LYS A 143 -10.53 -11.63 -18.84
N ILE A 144 -11.40 -10.79 -18.30
CA ILE A 144 -10.99 -9.76 -17.35
C ILE A 144 -10.54 -10.48 -16.09
N THR A 145 -9.26 -10.34 -15.76
CA THR A 145 -8.58 -11.10 -14.72
C THR A 145 -7.97 -10.13 -13.71
N PHE A 146 -8.17 -10.43 -12.44
CA PHE A 146 -7.72 -9.66 -11.28
C PHE A 146 -6.59 -10.39 -10.57
N TYR A 147 -6.18 -9.85 -9.40
CA TYR A 147 -5.14 -10.45 -8.58
C TYR A 147 -5.36 -11.97 -8.45
N ASN A 148 -4.24 -12.70 -8.53
CA ASN A 148 -4.16 -14.15 -8.34
C ASN A 148 -5.07 -14.96 -9.29
N GLY A 149 -5.43 -14.39 -10.46
CA GLY A 149 -6.17 -15.09 -11.51
C GLY A 149 -7.69 -15.16 -11.33
N PHE A 150 -8.24 -14.48 -10.32
CA PHE A 150 -9.68 -14.37 -10.19
C PHE A 150 -10.26 -13.60 -11.37
N THR A 151 -11.31 -14.14 -11.99
CA THR A 151 -11.97 -13.53 -13.15
C THR A 151 -13.10 -12.59 -12.74
N ALA A 152 -13.56 -11.74 -13.66
CA ALA A 152 -14.72 -10.90 -13.42
C ALA A 152 -15.97 -11.72 -13.00
N ASP A 153 -16.11 -12.95 -13.49
CA ASP A 153 -17.22 -13.82 -13.11
C ASP A 153 -17.09 -14.35 -11.68
N ASP A 154 -15.85 -14.55 -11.20
CA ASP A 154 -15.60 -14.91 -9.79
C ASP A 154 -15.94 -13.76 -8.85
N LEU A 155 -15.75 -12.51 -9.31
CA LEU A 155 -15.94 -11.32 -8.49
C LEU A 155 -17.38 -10.80 -8.49
N ARG A 156 -18.11 -10.99 -9.58
CA ARG A 156 -19.42 -10.35 -9.81
C ARG A 156 -20.45 -10.76 -8.78
N ALA A 157 -21.08 -9.76 -8.13
CA ALA A 157 -22.21 -9.91 -7.23
C ALA A 157 -23.15 -8.68 -7.31
N PRO A 158 -24.40 -8.79 -6.85
CA PRO A 158 -25.31 -7.65 -6.80
C PRO A 158 -24.82 -6.51 -5.90
N TYR A 159 -24.11 -6.82 -4.82
CA TYR A 159 -23.61 -5.88 -3.81
C TYR A 159 -22.14 -6.17 -3.50
N GLY A 160 -21.25 -5.33 -4.03
CA GLY A 160 -19.81 -5.50 -3.85
C GLY A 160 -19.24 -6.74 -4.54
N LEU A 161 -17.98 -7.03 -4.27
CA LEU A 161 -17.26 -8.17 -4.82
C LEU A 161 -17.50 -9.44 -3.97
N LYS A 162 -17.62 -10.60 -4.62
CA LYS A 162 -17.65 -11.93 -3.94
C LYS A 162 -16.26 -12.33 -3.43
N LYS A 163 -15.21 -11.93 -4.14
CA LYS A 163 -13.81 -12.24 -3.88
C LYS A 163 -13.00 -10.97 -3.97
N LEU A 164 -11.81 -10.95 -3.38
CA LEU A 164 -10.87 -9.84 -3.44
C LEU A 164 -11.41 -8.52 -2.82
N GLY A 165 -12.43 -8.57 -1.96
CA GLY A 165 -12.87 -7.41 -1.20
C GLY A 165 -11.83 -7.02 -0.15
N VAL A 166 -11.79 -5.74 0.21
CA VAL A 166 -10.81 -5.21 1.18
C VAL A 166 -10.92 -5.84 2.57
N GLU A 167 -12.04 -6.48 2.90
CA GLU A 167 -12.19 -7.22 4.15
C GLU A 167 -11.28 -8.46 4.25
N GLN A 168 -10.67 -8.89 3.14
CA GLN A 168 -9.68 -9.97 3.10
C GLN A 168 -8.27 -9.50 3.47
N VAL A 169 -8.03 -8.19 3.41
CA VAL A 169 -6.73 -7.60 3.71
C VAL A 169 -6.53 -7.53 5.22
N LYS A 170 -5.40 -8.03 5.70
CA LYS A 170 -5.02 -7.93 7.11
C LYS A 170 -4.63 -6.49 7.46
N PRO A 171 -4.75 -6.07 8.73
CA PRO A 171 -4.17 -4.82 9.20
C PRO A 171 -2.67 -4.74 8.84
N ILE A 172 -2.24 -3.64 8.26
CA ILE A 172 -0.83 -3.38 7.94
C ILE A 172 -0.19 -2.71 9.15
N VAL A 173 0.64 -3.47 9.85
CA VAL A 173 1.45 -3.00 10.99
C VAL A 173 2.86 -3.48 10.75
N THR A 174 3.75 -2.58 10.29
CA THR A 174 5.07 -2.95 9.79
C THR A 174 6.06 -1.81 9.91
N ARG A 175 7.32 -2.06 9.56
CA ARG A 175 8.31 -0.99 9.31
C ARG A 175 7.90 -0.18 8.10
N GLY A 176 7.78 1.14 8.28
CA GLY A 176 7.67 2.11 7.19
C GLY A 176 9.03 2.75 6.89
N VAL A 177 9.31 2.92 5.60
CA VAL A 177 10.49 3.63 5.10
C VAL A 177 10.02 4.74 4.19
N LEU A 178 10.28 5.98 4.59
CA LEU A 178 10.02 7.16 3.75
C LEU A 178 11.23 7.40 2.85
N ILE A 179 11.02 7.38 1.55
CA ILE A 179 12.02 7.68 0.51
C ILE A 179 11.79 9.11 0.03
N ASP A 180 12.61 10.03 0.51
CA ASP A 180 12.45 11.47 0.26
C ASP A 180 13.12 11.89 -1.05
N VAL A 181 12.43 11.64 -2.17
CA VAL A 181 12.92 11.98 -3.51
C VAL A 181 13.01 13.49 -3.71
N ALA A 182 12.00 14.25 -3.29
CA ALA A 182 12.02 15.70 -3.39
C ALA A 182 13.21 16.30 -2.62
N GLY A 183 13.43 15.86 -1.38
CA GLY A 183 14.58 16.28 -0.59
C GLY A 183 15.92 15.85 -1.19
N PHE A 184 16.03 14.66 -1.79
CA PHE A 184 17.25 14.24 -2.50
C PHE A 184 17.56 15.17 -3.66
N ARG A 185 16.55 15.55 -4.45
CA ARG A 185 16.70 16.49 -5.58
C ARG A 185 16.95 17.92 -5.14
N GLY A 186 16.69 18.25 -3.87
CA GLY A 186 16.74 19.62 -3.36
C GLY A 186 15.57 20.49 -3.87
N GLU A 187 14.45 19.85 -4.15
CA GLU A 187 13.23 20.47 -4.68
C GLU A 187 12.13 20.45 -3.61
N ASP A 188 11.31 21.52 -3.53
CA ASP A 188 10.12 21.51 -2.67
C ASP A 188 9.06 20.56 -3.21
N THR A 189 8.97 20.47 -4.53
CA THR A 189 8.03 19.60 -5.26
C THR A 189 8.68 19.13 -6.55
N VAL A 190 8.69 17.82 -6.78
CA VAL A 190 9.15 17.24 -8.04
C VAL A 190 8.22 17.66 -9.18
N PRO A 191 8.73 18.14 -10.33
CA PRO A 191 7.88 18.54 -11.45
C PRO A 191 7.01 17.39 -11.95
N GLY A 192 5.76 17.71 -12.31
CA GLY A 192 4.83 16.74 -12.88
C GLY A 192 5.35 16.12 -14.18
N GLY A 193 5.05 14.84 -14.39
CA GLY A 193 5.52 14.08 -15.55
C GLY A 193 6.98 13.62 -15.45
N THR A 194 7.66 13.86 -14.33
CA THR A 194 9.03 13.40 -14.10
C THR A 194 9.04 11.90 -13.79
N ALA A 195 9.79 11.12 -14.55
CA ALA A 195 10.10 9.73 -14.24
C ALA A 195 11.19 9.66 -13.17
N ILE A 196 10.92 9.03 -12.04
CA ILE A 196 11.87 8.83 -10.95
C ILE A 196 12.66 7.54 -11.19
N THR A 197 13.97 7.67 -11.25
CA THR A 197 14.89 6.58 -11.56
C THR A 197 15.30 5.79 -10.31
N LEU A 198 15.79 4.56 -10.51
CA LEU A 198 16.34 3.75 -9.42
C LEU A 198 17.58 4.39 -8.79
N ALA A 199 18.35 5.12 -9.58
CA ALA A 199 19.51 5.87 -9.07
C ALA A 199 19.09 6.96 -8.08
N GLU A 200 17.98 7.66 -8.31
CA GLU A 200 17.43 8.66 -7.40
C GLU A 200 16.88 8.02 -6.11
N ILE A 201 16.20 6.87 -6.22
CA ILE A 201 15.74 6.10 -5.06
C ILE A 201 16.92 5.72 -4.16
N ARG A 202 17.99 5.15 -4.75
CA ARG A 202 19.22 4.78 -4.02
C ARG A 202 19.95 5.98 -3.43
N GLY A 203 19.98 7.09 -4.18
CA GLY A 203 20.52 8.35 -3.71
C GLY A 203 19.78 8.90 -2.50
N ALA A 204 18.44 8.86 -2.52
CA ALA A 204 17.59 9.28 -1.41
C ALA A 204 17.83 8.40 -0.17
N LEU A 205 17.81 7.08 -0.31
CA LEU A 205 18.10 6.13 0.79
C LEU A 205 19.48 6.40 1.41
N THR A 206 20.50 6.55 0.57
CA THR A 206 21.89 6.85 1.03
C THR A 206 21.96 8.17 1.80
N ARG A 207 21.35 9.23 1.28
CA ARG A 207 21.27 10.54 1.95
C ARG A 207 20.58 10.47 3.31
N GLN A 208 19.58 9.58 3.43
CA GLN A 208 18.81 9.35 4.65
C GLN A 208 19.52 8.42 5.63
N GLY A 209 20.66 7.82 5.25
CA GLY A 209 21.40 6.85 6.07
C GLY A 209 20.72 5.48 6.14
N ILE A 210 19.86 5.15 5.19
CA ILE A 210 19.16 3.87 5.11
C ILE A 210 19.94 2.93 4.17
N ASP A 211 20.34 1.78 4.70
CA ASP A 211 20.95 0.73 3.91
C ASP A 211 19.87 0.02 3.08
N GLU A 212 19.98 0.04 1.76
CA GLU A 212 19.07 -0.67 0.84
C GLU A 212 18.97 -2.16 1.18
N ALA A 213 20.06 -2.78 1.64
CA ALA A 213 20.08 -4.18 2.05
C ALA A 213 19.29 -4.47 3.34
N SER A 214 18.93 -3.42 4.09
CA SER A 214 18.09 -3.55 5.29
C SER A 214 16.61 -3.68 4.99
N LEU A 215 16.17 -3.37 3.78
CA LEU A 215 14.76 -3.51 3.37
C LEU A 215 14.36 -4.99 3.38
N ARG A 216 13.18 -5.28 3.90
CA ARG A 216 12.69 -6.66 4.10
C ARG A 216 11.31 -6.82 3.47
N PRO A 217 10.95 -8.03 3.03
CA PRO A 217 9.59 -8.34 2.65
C PRO A 217 8.59 -7.89 3.72
N GLY A 218 7.50 -7.29 3.25
CA GLY A 218 6.45 -6.77 4.11
C GLY A 218 6.69 -5.36 4.68
N ASP A 219 7.82 -4.69 4.43
CA ASP A 219 7.98 -3.27 4.75
C ASP A 219 6.97 -2.43 3.94
N ALA A 220 6.65 -1.22 4.40
CA ALA A 220 5.92 -0.23 3.62
C ALA A 220 6.92 0.78 3.05
N LEU A 221 6.96 0.95 1.72
CA LEU A 221 7.83 1.89 1.03
C LEU A 221 7.02 3.12 0.62
N LEU A 222 7.33 4.26 1.21
CA LEU A 222 6.59 5.50 1.02
C LEU A 222 7.45 6.52 0.28
N PHE A 223 6.92 7.09 -0.81
CA PHE A 223 7.65 7.98 -1.71
C PHE A 223 7.17 9.42 -1.57
N ASN A 224 8.07 10.33 -1.14
CA ASN A 224 7.79 11.75 -1.06
C ASN A 224 8.26 12.47 -2.32
N PHE A 225 7.31 13.09 -3.02
CA PHE A 225 7.57 13.97 -4.16
C PHE A 225 7.31 15.45 -3.84
N GLY A 226 6.86 15.76 -2.61
CA GLY A 226 6.47 17.10 -2.19
C GLY A 226 5.07 17.51 -2.67
N TRP A 227 4.32 16.60 -3.29
CA TRP A 227 3.01 16.87 -3.89
C TRP A 227 1.91 17.09 -2.85
N TRP A 228 2.05 16.61 -1.62
CA TRP A 228 1.15 16.94 -0.50
C TRP A 228 0.93 18.45 -0.30
N ARG A 229 1.88 19.29 -0.74
CA ARG A 229 1.77 20.76 -0.70
C ARG A 229 0.67 21.32 -1.61
N HIS A 230 0.23 20.52 -2.55
CA HIS A 230 -0.86 20.90 -3.45
C HIS A 230 -2.25 20.66 -2.87
N TRP A 231 -2.36 19.92 -1.78
CA TRP A 231 -3.64 19.74 -1.10
C TRP A 231 -4.15 21.07 -0.51
N PRO A 232 -5.46 21.41 -0.62
CA PRO A 232 -6.57 20.64 -1.22
C PRO A 232 -6.84 20.97 -2.71
N LYS A 233 -5.91 21.52 -3.45
CA LYS A 233 -6.13 21.89 -4.86
C LYS A 233 -6.30 20.62 -5.72
N PRO A 234 -7.23 20.62 -6.69
CA PRO A 234 -7.44 19.45 -7.55
C PRO A 234 -6.17 19.03 -8.29
N ILE A 235 -5.79 17.78 -8.17
CA ILE A 235 -4.61 17.21 -8.86
C ILE A 235 -4.75 17.30 -10.37
N THR A 236 -5.97 17.11 -10.90
CA THR A 236 -6.30 17.20 -12.32
C THR A 236 -6.01 18.56 -12.96
N THR A 237 -5.94 19.64 -12.17
CA THR A 237 -5.61 20.98 -12.67
C THR A 237 -4.11 21.25 -12.75
N GLN A 238 -3.27 20.32 -12.26
CA GLN A 238 -1.82 20.50 -12.14
C GLN A 238 -1.04 19.70 -13.19
N GLY A 239 -1.73 18.99 -14.09
CA GLY A 239 -1.10 18.11 -15.08
C GLY A 239 -0.72 16.74 -14.52
N PRO A 240 0.13 15.97 -15.26
CA PRO A 240 0.56 14.65 -14.81
C PRO A 240 1.42 14.77 -13.54
N THR A 241 1.25 13.83 -12.61
CA THR A 241 2.08 13.71 -11.41
C THR A 241 3.48 13.17 -11.76
N PRO A 242 4.51 13.35 -10.90
CA PRO A 242 5.73 12.54 -11.01
C PRO A 242 5.36 11.07 -10.82
N TYR A 243 6.16 10.18 -11.39
CA TYR A 243 5.92 8.75 -11.37
C TYR A 243 7.22 7.95 -11.25
N ILE A 244 7.13 6.69 -10.82
CA ILE A 244 8.28 5.80 -10.75
C ILE A 244 8.53 5.11 -12.11
N ALA A 245 9.80 5.08 -12.53
CA ALA A 245 10.19 4.37 -13.76
C ALA A 245 10.06 2.84 -13.59
N ASP A 246 9.93 2.11 -14.71
CA ASP A 246 9.73 0.65 -14.70
C ASP A 246 10.87 -0.11 -13.98
N GLU A 247 12.10 0.41 -13.98
CA GLU A 247 13.21 -0.15 -13.20
C GLU A 247 12.99 -0.06 -11.68
N VAL A 248 12.27 0.99 -11.21
CA VAL A 248 11.89 1.12 -9.80
C VAL A 248 10.77 0.14 -9.47
N VAL A 249 9.82 -0.05 -10.40
CA VAL A 249 8.77 -1.07 -10.26
C VAL A 249 9.38 -2.46 -10.10
N ALA A 250 10.34 -2.84 -10.95
CA ALA A 250 11.05 -4.10 -10.85
C ALA A 250 11.79 -4.24 -9.50
N TRP A 251 12.46 -3.18 -9.06
CA TRP A 251 13.14 -3.13 -7.76
C TRP A 251 12.18 -3.30 -6.58
N ILE A 252 10.98 -2.69 -6.63
CA ILE A 252 9.95 -2.86 -5.62
C ILE A 252 9.49 -4.32 -5.55
N ILE A 253 9.23 -4.94 -6.70
CA ILE A 253 8.79 -6.33 -6.77
C ILE A 253 9.85 -7.26 -6.15
N GLU A 254 11.14 -7.04 -6.40
CA GLU A 254 12.22 -7.80 -5.75
C GLU A 254 12.24 -7.64 -4.23
N ARG A 255 11.91 -6.47 -3.70
CA ARG A 255 11.89 -6.19 -2.25
C ARG A 255 10.65 -6.74 -1.55
N GLN A 256 9.58 -7.06 -2.31
CA GLN A 256 8.33 -7.63 -1.81
C GLN A 256 7.73 -6.86 -0.61
N PRO A 257 7.58 -5.53 -0.69
CA PRO A 257 6.94 -4.79 0.39
C PRO A 257 5.48 -5.23 0.55
N SER A 258 4.89 -4.93 1.69
CA SER A 258 3.44 -5.10 1.85
C SER A 258 2.67 -4.02 1.11
N MET A 259 3.27 -2.85 0.97
CA MET A 259 2.61 -1.67 0.44
C MET A 259 3.63 -0.70 -0.15
N VAL A 260 3.24 -0.04 -1.22
CA VAL A 260 3.82 1.22 -1.66
C VAL A 260 2.84 2.35 -1.35
N GLY A 261 3.35 3.55 -1.11
CA GLY A 261 2.50 4.72 -0.91
C GLY A 261 3.19 6.00 -1.35
N SER A 262 2.41 7.05 -1.66
CA SER A 262 2.98 8.32 -2.04
C SER A 262 2.03 9.50 -1.76
N ASP A 263 2.58 10.69 -1.83
CA ASP A 263 1.83 11.95 -1.80
C ASP A 263 1.26 12.37 -3.17
N ALA A 264 1.39 11.48 -4.17
CA ALA A 264 0.86 11.63 -5.52
C ALA A 264 0.33 10.29 -6.04
N ASN A 265 0.00 10.20 -7.33
CA ASN A 265 -0.17 8.93 -8.02
C ASN A 265 1.23 8.45 -8.49
N LEU A 266 1.59 7.20 -8.19
CA LEU A 266 2.89 6.63 -8.57
C LEU A 266 2.96 6.19 -10.04
N ASP A 267 1.82 6.04 -10.72
CA ASP A 267 1.77 5.53 -12.08
C ASP A 267 2.30 6.52 -13.12
N GLY A 268 3.10 5.97 -14.02
CA GLY A 268 3.48 6.60 -15.27
C GLY A 268 2.59 6.15 -16.44
N PRO A 269 3.01 6.46 -17.68
CA PRO A 269 2.26 6.10 -18.89
C PRO A 269 2.03 4.59 -19.08
N SER A 270 2.87 3.74 -18.48
CA SER A 270 2.78 2.27 -18.52
C SER A 270 1.74 1.70 -17.55
N ALA A 271 1.21 2.49 -16.61
CA ALA A 271 0.34 2.04 -15.52
C ALA A 271 0.92 0.86 -14.72
N SER A 272 2.26 0.80 -14.61
CA SER A 272 2.99 -0.35 -14.07
C SER A 272 2.81 -0.54 -12.56
N VAL A 273 2.46 0.50 -11.80
CA VAL A 273 2.12 0.36 -10.37
C VAL A 273 0.83 -0.43 -10.22
N HIS A 274 -0.21 -0.08 -10.95
CA HIS A 274 -1.46 -0.82 -10.91
C HIS A 274 -1.34 -2.22 -11.51
N THR A 275 -0.64 -2.38 -12.64
CA THR A 275 -0.57 -3.67 -13.34
C THR A 275 0.48 -4.61 -12.77
N GLU A 276 1.72 -4.15 -12.59
CA GLU A 276 2.81 -5.02 -12.15
C GLU A 276 2.85 -5.17 -10.62
N ILE A 277 2.70 -4.07 -9.88
CA ILE A 277 2.80 -4.09 -8.41
C ILE A 277 1.50 -4.63 -7.80
N THR A 278 0.35 -3.98 -8.09
CA THR A 278 -0.91 -4.32 -7.40
C THR A 278 -1.56 -5.56 -7.99
N LEU A 279 -1.81 -5.57 -9.29
CA LEU A 279 -2.53 -6.68 -9.94
C LEU A 279 -1.74 -7.98 -9.91
N LYS A 280 -0.48 -7.97 -10.38
CA LYS A 280 0.29 -9.22 -10.57
C LYS A 280 0.96 -9.70 -9.29
N ASN A 281 1.39 -8.79 -8.41
CA ASN A 281 2.15 -9.14 -7.22
C ASN A 281 1.39 -8.94 -5.90
N GLY A 282 0.16 -8.40 -5.94
CA GLY A 282 -0.67 -8.21 -4.74
C GLY A 282 -0.08 -7.24 -3.72
N ILE A 283 0.89 -6.40 -4.11
CA ILE A 283 1.46 -5.35 -3.28
C ILE A 283 0.51 -4.16 -3.33
N PHE A 284 0.09 -3.67 -2.18
CA PHE A 284 -0.91 -2.62 -2.10
C PHE A 284 -0.37 -1.24 -2.48
N ASN A 285 -1.26 -0.36 -2.93
CA ASN A 285 -0.97 1.03 -3.23
C ASN A 285 -1.79 1.95 -2.31
N LEU A 286 -1.15 2.95 -1.70
CA LEU A 286 -1.77 3.96 -0.85
C LEU A 286 -1.44 5.35 -1.40
N GLU A 287 -2.42 6.01 -1.96
CA GLU A 287 -2.23 7.26 -2.68
C GLU A 287 -2.60 8.49 -1.85
N LEU A 288 -2.11 9.65 -2.29
CA LEU A 288 -2.44 10.97 -1.75
C LEU A 288 -2.21 11.10 -0.25
N MET A 289 -1.03 10.69 0.19
CA MET A 289 -0.56 10.83 1.57
C MET A 289 0.01 12.23 1.84
N THR A 290 0.25 12.54 3.11
CA THR A 290 1.07 13.70 3.50
C THR A 290 2.28 13.22 4.31
N PHE A 291 3.44 13.81 4.04
CA PHE A 291 4.69 13.47 4.72
C PHE A 291 5.31 14.65 5.47
N GLU A 292 4.62 15.78 5.47
CA GLU A 292 5.11 17.00 6.13
C GLU A 292 5.61 16.77 7.56
N PRO A 293 4.85 16.08 8.45
CA PRO A 293 5.30 15.89 9.82
C PRO A 293 6.55 15.00 9.98
N LEU A 294 6.69 13.99 9.11
CA LEU A 294 7.87 13.12 9.08
C LEU A 294 9.11 13.85 8.59
N LEU A 295 8.96 14.67 7.55
CA LEU A 295 10.05 15.45 6.96
C LEU A 295 10.57 16.51 7.94
N ALA A 296 9.68 17.17 8.68
CA ALA A 296 10.05 18.16 9.70
C ALA A 296 10.98 17.56 10.76
N ASP A 297 10.76 16.31 11.16
CA ASP A 297 11.56 15.60 12.15
C ASP A 297 12.65 14.71 11.55
N ARG A 298 12.79 14.67 10.22
CA ARG A 298 13.68 13.73 9.50
C ARG A 298 13.47 12.29 9.95
N ALA A 299 12.20 11.90 10.09
CA ALA A 299 11.79 10.58 10.53
C ALA A 299 11.58 9.68 9.29
N TYR A 300 12.63 9.01 8.85
CA TYR A 300 12.62 8.21 7.63
C TYR A 300 12.33 6.72 7.85
N GLU A 301 12.45 6.25 9.10
CA GLU A 301 12.08 4.89 9.52
C GLU A 301 11.20 4.97 10.77
N PHE A 302 10.13 4.19 10.79
CA PHE A 302 9.12 4.23 11.84
C PHE A 302 8.25 2.97 11.84
N LEU A 303 7.50 2.77 12.92
CA LEU A 303 6.37 1.86 12.91
C LEU A 303 5.27 2.48 12.06
N PHE A 304 4.91 1.83 10.95
CA PHE A 304 3.80 2.21 10.07
C PHE A 304 2.56 1.41 10.41
N ILE A 305 1.42 2.10 10.49
CA ILE A 305 0.12 1.48 10.74
C ILE A 305 -0.88 2.01 9.72
N PHE A 306 -1.52 1.08 9.01
CA PHE A 306 -2.69 1.34 8.20
C PHE A 306 -3.67 0.18 8.31
N THR A 307 -4.93 0.48 8.60
CA THR A 307 -5.99 -0.52 8.72
C THR A 307 -7.13 -0.14 7.79
N PRO A 308 -7.30 -0.83 6.65
CA PRO A 308 -8.46 -0.60 5.81
C PRO A 308 -9.75 -0.93 6.57
N LEU A 309 -10.81 -0.20 6.31
CA LEU A 309 -12.12 -0.55 6.85
C LEU A 309 -12.56 -1.91 6.29
N ARG A 310 -13.20 -2.72 7.11
CA ARG A 310 -13.71 -4.04 6.69
C ARG A 310 -15.01 -3.91 5.89
N LEU A 311 -14.96 -3.14 4.82
CA LEU A 311 -16.08 -2.96 3.88
C LEU A 311 -16.21 -4.20 3.01
N LYS A 312 -17.20 -5.03 3.28
CA LYS A 312 -17.38 -6.30 2.56
C LYS A 312 -17.56 -6.08 1.06
N GLY A 313 -16.66 -6.66 0.26
CA GLY A 313 -16.70 -6.59 -1.19
C GLY A 313 -16.34 -5.22 -1.77
N ALA A 314 -15.74 -4.31 -1.00
CA ALA A 314 -15.24 -3.06 -1.54
C ALA A 314 -13.89 -3.25 -2.24
N THR A 315 -13.63 -2.42 -3.25
CA THR A 315 -12.40 -2.45 -4.06
C THR A 315 -11.27 -1.64 -3.45
N GLY A 316 -11.59 -0.73 -2.55
CA GLY A 316 -10.66 0.14 -1.85
C GLY A 316 -11.22 0.60 -0.51
N SER A 317 -10.44 1.37 0.22
CA SER A 317 -10.83 1.83 1.55
C SER A 317 -10.24 3.20 1.85
N PRO A 318 -10.98 4.09 2.52
CA PRO A 318 -10.36 5.16 3.26
C PRO A 318 -9.62 4.56 4.45
N GLY A 319 -8.73 5.34 5.03
CA GLY A 319 -8.06 4.98 6.25
C GLY A 319 -7.25 6.14 6.78
N ARG A 320 -6.77 6.00 8.00
CA ARG A 320 -5.92 6.98 8.66
C ARG A 320 -4.52 6.39 8.83
N PRO A 321 -3.67 6.46 7.81
CA PRO A 321 -2.29 6.00 7.93
C PRO A 321 -1.56 6.84 8.97
N ILE A 322 -0.85 6.17 9.87
CA ILE A 322 -0.02 6.82 10.89
C ILE A 322 1.36 6.22 10.93
N ALA A 323 2.33 7.02 11.35
CA ALA A 323 3.65 6.57 11.75
C ALA A 323 3.88 6.84 13.24
N ILE A 324 4.64 5.97 13.90
CA ILE A 324 5.03 6.14 15.30
C ILE A 324 6.55 5.94 15.42
N ARG A 325 7.20 6.90 16.11
CA ARG A 325 8.67 6.85 16.30
C ARG A 325 9.08 6.85 17.78
#